data_710f9e60c86c33276820cad10fab4c8c
#
_entry.id   710f9e60c86c33276820cad10fab4c8c
#
_cell.length_a   1.000
_cell.length_b   1.000
_cell.length_c   1.000
_cell.angle_alpha   90.00
_cell.angle_beta   90.00
_cell.angle_gamma   90.00
#
_symmetry.space_group_name_H-M   'P 1'
#
loop_
_entity.id
_entity.type
_entity.pdbx_description
1 polymer ?
#
loop_
_entity_poly.entity_id
_entity_poly.type
_entity_poly.pdbx_seq_one_letter_code
_entity_poly.pdbx_strand_id
1 'polypeptide(L)'
;GSSLVVIAGFVLMLPIALLFCLIWPHFQSLIASLQGFLTGAGVLGVWVYTSLERILIPTGLHHFIYIPFIYGPAVVDGGIQAYWLPHIQEFAQSTKPLIELFPQGGFALHGMSKMFGCPGIALAIYFSAKKENRKRVGSLLFPAAIVAVLCGITEPLEFTFLFVAPVLFLIHAILAGTLAA
;
A
#
# COMPACT_ATOMS: atom_id res chain seq x y z
N GLY A 1 27.23 18.35 28.73
CA GLY A 1 26.55 18.22 28.05
C GLY A 1 25.80 17.88 26.79
N SER A 2 24.67 18.55 26.54
CA SER A 2 23.77 18.26 25.39
C SER A 2 24.49 18.50 24.02
N SER A 3 25.35 19.48 23.92
CA SER A 3 26.09 19.79 22.68
C SER A 3 27.02 18.67 22.22
N LEU A 4 27.68 17.96 23.14
CA LEU A 4 28.53 16.83 22.81
C LEU A 4 27.73 15.64 22.24
N VAL A 5 26.52 15.41 22.77
CA VAL A 5 25.62 14.35 22.27
C VAL A 5 25.19 14.65 20.84
N VAL A 6 24.84 15.92 20.55
CA VAL A 6 24.46 16.36 19.20
C VAL A 6 25.62 16.21 18.22
N ILE A 7 26.83 16.65 18.61
CA ILE A 7 28.01 16.51 17.76
C ILE A 7 28.36 15.05 17.51
N ALA A 8 28.35 14.21 18.56
CA ALA A 8 28.57 12.77 18.42
C ALA A 8 27.52 12.10 17.53
N GLY A 9 26.25 12.48 17.68
CA GLY A 9 25.17 11.99 16.81
C GLY A 9 25.40 12.37 15.34
N PHE A 10 25.77 13.62 15.07
CA PHE A 10 26.08 14.08 13.72
C PHE A 10 27.28 13.30 13.10
N VAL A 11 28.37 13.15 13.86
CA VAL A 11 29.55 12.40 13.40
C VAL A 11 29.21 10.93 13.12
N LEU A 12 28.39 10.30 13.96
CA LEU A 12 27.93 8.92 13.74
C LEU A 12 27.00 8.78 12.52
N MET A 13 26.24 9.81 12.17
CA MET A 13 25.37 9.78 11.00
C MET A 13 26.12 9.82 9.67
N LEU A 14 27.33 10.39 9.63
CA LEU A 14 28.12 10.46 8.40
C LEU A 14 28.46 9.07 7.82
N PRO A 15 29.05 8.12 8.59
CA PRO A 15 29.32 6.77 8.05
C PRO A 15 28.03 6.01 7.71
N ILE A 16 26.95 6.22 8.44
CA ILE A 16 25.63 5.63 8.13
C ILE A 16 25.12 6.18 6.80
N ALA A 17 25.20 7.50 6.57
CA ALA A 17 24.80 8.11 5.31
C ALA A 17 25.64 7.59 4.13
N LEU A 18 26.95 7.47 4.30
CA LEU A 18 27.86 6.89 3.28
C LEU A 18 27.49 5.43 2.97
N LEU A 19 27.20 4.64 3.99
CA LEU A 19 26.73 3.26 3.81
C LEU A 19 25.43 3.20 3.00
N PHE A 20 24.45 4.06 3.31
CA PHE A 20 23.22 4.15 2.53
C PHE A 20 23.49 4.60 1.08
N CYS A 21 24.37 5.54 0.84
CA CYS A 21 24.76 5.94 -0.53
C CYS A 21 25.35 4.78 -1.35
N LEU A 22 26.05 3.85 -0.71
CA LEU A 22 26.61 2.68 -1.38
C LEU A 22 25.55 1.59 -1.63
N ILE A 23 24.64 1.37 -0.70
CA ILE A 23 23.61 0.32 -0.77
C ILE A 23 22.44 0.74 -1.67
N TRP A 24 22.05 2.03 -1.63
CA TRP A 24 20.87 2.54 -2.29
C TRP A 24 20.77 2.26 -3.79
N PRO A 25 21.84 2.44 -4.60
CA PRO A 25 21.77 2.11 -6.04
C PRO A 25 21.44 0.65 -6.34
N HIS A 26 21.93 -0.27 -5.52
CA HIS A 26 21.60 -1.70 -5.66
C HIS A 26 20.13 -1.96 -5.33
N PHE A 27 19.63 -1.30 -4.31
CA PHE A 27 18.21 -1.38 -3.94
C PHE A 27 17.31 -0.80 -5.02
N GLN A 28 17.68 0.33 -5.61
CA GLN A 28 16.97 0.94 -6.74
C GLN A 28 16.95 0.02 -7.97
N SER A 29 18.07 -0.62 -8.30
CA SER A 29 18.11 -1.55 -9.44
C SER A 29 17.22 -2.78 -9.22
N LEU A 30 17.16 -3.30 -7.99
CA LEU A 30 16.25 -4.39 -7.63
C LEU A 30 14.78 -3.97 -7.79
N ILE A 31 14.43 -2.78 -7.29
CA ILE A 31 13.07 -2.23 -7.44
C ILE A 31 12.73 -2.05 -8.93
N ALA A 32 13.63 -1.50 -9.71
CA ALA A 32 13.43 -1.30 -11.15
C ALA A 32 13.23 -2.63 -11.91
N SER A 33 13.99 -3.66 -11.56
CA SER A 33 13.82 -5.00 -12.12
C SER A 33 12.47 -5.60 -11.77
N LEU A 34 12.03 -5.43 -10.51
CA LEU A 34 10.73 -5.87 -10.05
C LEU A 34 9.59 -5.13 -10.78
N GLN A 35 9.72 -3.83 -10.98
CA GLN A 35 8.75 -3.02 -11.74
C GLN A 35 8.60 -3.52 -13.17
N GLY A 36 9.71 -3.76 -13.88
CA GLY A 36 9.69 -4.30 -15.23
C GLY A 36 8.98 -5.66 -15.32
N PHE A 37 9.23 -6.54 -14.37
CA PHE A 37 8.51 -7.81 -14.26
C PHE A 37 7.01 -7.62 -14.01
N LEU A 38 6.64 -6.80 -13.03
CA LEU A 38 5.25 -6.58 -12.65
C LEU A 38 4.44 -5.96 -13.79
N THR A 39 4.99 -4.94 -14.48
CA THR A 39 4.31 -4.29 -15.60
C THR A 39 4.16 -5.22 -16.81
N GLY A 40 5.14 -6.08 -17.06
CA GLY A 40 5.09 -7.06 -18.14
C GLY A 40 4.14 -8.25 -17.90
N ALA A 41 3.79 -8.53 -16.65
CA ALA A 41 2.95 -9.68 -16.29
C ALA A 41 1.44 -9.41 -16.34
N GLY A 42 0.99 -8.21 -16.73
CA GLY A 42 -0.43 -7.85 -16.86
C GLY A 42 -1.22 -8.04 -15.56
N VAL A 43 -2.37 -8.71 -15.64
CA VAL A 43 -3.26 -8.98 -14.49
C VAL A 43 -2.53 -9.71 -13.36
N LEU A 44 -1.67 -10.67 -13.68
CA LEU A 44 -0.86 -11.37 -12.69
C LEU A 44 0.12 -10.41 -11.99
N GLY A 45 0.68 -9.46 -12.74
CA GLY A 45 1.56 -8.43 -12.19
C GLY A 45 0.83 -7.55 -11.19
N VAL A 46 -0.41 -7.12 -11.48
CA VAL A 46 -1.27 -6.36 -10.55
C VAL A 46 -1.55 -7.18 -9.29
N TRP A 47 -1.88 -8.46 -9.44
CA TRP A 47 -2.13 -9.36 -8.32
C TRP A 47 -0.91 -9.50 -7.40
N VAL A 48 0.26 -9.79 -7.99
CA VAL A 48 1.53 -9.92 -7.23
C VAL A 48 1.88 -8.60 -6.56
N TYR A 49 1.80 -7.49 -7.30
CA TYR A 49 2.07 -6.15 -6.79
C TYR A 49 1.22 -5.81 -5.56
N THR A 50 -0.11 -5.96 -5.66
CA THR A 50 -1.03 -5.61 -4.56
C THR A 50 -0.85 -6.55 -3.36
N SER A 51 -0.67 -7.84 -3.61
CA SER A 51 -0.42 -8.81 -2.53
C SER A 51 0.90 -8.51 -1.81
N LEU A 52 1.96 -8.19 -2.56
CA LEU A 52 3.28 -7.87 -2.02
C LEU A 52 3.26 -6.55 -1.23
N GLU A 53 2.56 -5.52 -1.76
CA GLU A 53 2.36 -4.24 -1.08
C GLU A 53 1.73 -4.48 0.30
N ARG A 54 0.69 -5.31 0.39
CA ARG A 54 0.05 -5.68 1.66
C ARG A 54 0.97 -6.44 2.60
N ILE A 55 1.67 -7.46 2.11
CA ILE A 55 2.59 -8.27 2.93
C ILE A 55 3.71 -7.42 3.51
N LEU A 56 4.13 -6.38 2.85
CA LEU A 56 5.21 -5.49 3.30
C LEU A 56 4.76 -4.39 4.26
N ILE A 57 3.46 -4.17 4.47
CA ILE A 57 2.95 -3.17 5.42
C ILE A 57 3.57 -3.29 6.82
N PRO A 58 3.68 -4.48 7.43
CA PRO A 58 4.26 -4.63 8.76
C PRO A 58 5.70 -4.16 8.90
N THR A 59 6.44 -4.17 7.79
CA THR A 59 7.85 -3.76 7.75
C THR A 59 8.04 -2.28 7.38
N GLY A 60 6.96 -1.60 6.93
CA GLY A 60 7.03 -0.27 6.36
C GLY A 60 7.63 -0.21 4.94
N LEU A 61 8.10 -1.34 4.39
CA LEU A 61 8.76 -1.38 3.08
C LEU A 61 7.77 -1.28 1.89
N HIS A 62 6.46 -1.37 2.14
CA HIS A 62 5.43 -1.24 1.10
C HIS A 62 5.53 0.10 0.33
N HIS A 63 6.00 1.17 0.98
CA HIS A 63 6.24 2.45 0.32
C HIS A 63 7.23 2.36 -0.86
N PHE A 64 8.26 1.52 -0.75
CA PHE A 64 9.22 1.30 -1.83
C PHE A 64 8.59 0.59 -3.03
N ILE A 65 7.53 -0.17 -2.81
CA ILE A 65 6.80 -0.86 -3.87
C ILE A 65 5.83 0.08 -4.56
N TYR A 66 4.95 0.79 -3.82
CA TYR A 66 3.87 1.54 -4.46
C TYR A 66 4.26 2.94 -4.95
N ILE A 67 5.20 3.64 -4.28
CA ILE A 67 5.59 5.00 -4.65
C ILE A 67 6.04 5.12 -6.11
N PRO A 68 6.88 4.22 -6.65
CA PRO A 68 7.30 4.28 -8.04
C PRO A 68 6.15 4.13 -9.05
N PHE A 69 5.08 3.42 -8.70
CA PHE A 69 3.91 3.22 -9.57
C PHE A 69 2.94 4.41 -9.50
N ILE A 70 2.64 4.87 -8.30
CA ILE A 70 1.63 5.91 -8.07
C ILE A 70 2.17 7.30 -8.40
N TYR A 71 3.41 7.61 -7.98
CA TYR A 71 4.00 8.93 -8.07
C TYR A 71 5.25 8.99 -8.98
N GLY A 72 5.81 7.84 -9.33
CA GLY A 72 6.98 7.72 -10.17
C GLY A 72 6.68 7.13 -11.55
N PRO A 73 7.67 7.12 -12.46
CA PRO A 73 7.48 6.75 -13.86
C PRO A 73 7.54 5.23 -14.12
N ALA A 74 7.15 4.38 -13.15
CA ALA A 74 7.25 2.93 -13.30
C ALA A 74 6.36 2.36 -14.41
N VAL A 75 5.18 2.94 -14.63
CA VAL A 75 4.17 2.49 -15.63
C VAL A 75 3.76 3.61 -16.59
N VAL A 76 3.76 4.84 -16.11
CA VAL A 76 3.35 6.04 -16.87
C VAL A 76 4.27 7.19 -16.48
N ASP A 77 4.68 8.01 -17.43
CA ASP A 77 5.50 9.20 -17.16
C ASP A 77 4.80 10.09 -16.13
N GLY A 78 5.52 10.43 -15.07
CA GLY A 78 4.99 11.23 -13.95
C GLY A 78 4.14 10.48 -12.95
N GLY A 79 3.90 9.18 -13.15
CA GLY A 79 3.12 8.32 -12.26
C GLY A 79 1.62 8.29 -12.56
N ILE A 80 0.97 7.24 -12.08
CA ILE A 80 -0.45 6.99 -12.34
C ILE A 80 -1.33 8.15 -11.86
N GLN A 81 -1.03 8.73 -10.70
CA GLN A 81 -1.85 9.82 -10.15
C GLN A 81 -1.77 11.09 -10.98
N ALA A 82 -0.59 11.47 -11.43
CA ALA A 82 -0.41 12.65 -12.28
C ALA A 82 -1.06 12.47 -13.68
N TYR A 83 -1.03 11.25 -14.20
CA TYR A 83 -1.69 10.91 -15.46
C TYR A 83 -3.22 10.89 -15.32
N TRP A 84 -3.75 10.33 -14.24
CA TRP A 84 -5.18 10.16 -14.03
C TRP A 84 -5.94 11.48 -13.92
N LEU A 85 -5.42 12.45 -13.17
CA LEU A 85 -6.11 13.69 -12.84
C LEU A 85 -6.55 14.51 -14.08
N PRO A 86 -5.69 14.77 -15.09
CA PRO A 86 -6.09 15.49 -16.29
C PRO A 86 -7.10 14.74 -17.17
N HIS A 87 -7.08 13.41 -17.16
CA HIS A 87 -7.88 12.56 -18.03
C HIS A 87 -9.22 12.11 -17.40
N ILE A 88 -9.50 12.49 -16.14
CA ILE A 88 -10.67 12.00 -15.41
C ILE A 88 -11.99 12.33 -16.12
N GLN A 89 -12.09 13.50 -16.75
CA GLN A 89 -13.29 13.92 -17.49
C GLN A 89 -13.44 13.16 -18.80
N GLU A 90 -12.36 12.92 -19.51
CA GLU A 90 -12.33 12.13 -20.73
C GLU A 90 -12.77 10.69 -20.45
N PHE A 91 -12.21 10.07 -19.43
CA PHE A 91 -12.56 8.72 -19.02
C PHE A 91 -14.01 8.61 -18.56
N ALA A 92 -14.52 9.61 -17.82
CA ALA A 92 -15.92 9.64 -17.37
C ALA A 92 -16.94 9.79 -18.51
N GLN A 93 -16.56 10.38 -19.62
CA GLN A 93 -17.42 10.55 -20.81
C GLN A 93 -17.32 9.38 -21.79
N SER A 94 -16.31 8.53 -21.65
CA SER A 94 -16.12 7.38 -22.52
C SER A 94 -17.11 6.26 -22.20
N THR A 95 -17.59 5.59 -23.25
CA THR A 95 -18.40 4.37 -23.15
C THR A 95 -17.56 3.11 -23.09
N LYS A 96 -16.25 3.22 -23.29
CA LYS A 96 -15.33 2.09 -23.22
C LYS A 96 -15.00 1.74 -21.77
N PRO A 97 -14.75 0.45 -21.46
CA PRO A 97 -14.27 0.04 -20.15
C PRO A 97 -12.93 0.73 -19.81
N LEU A 98 -12.76 1.09 -18.53
CA LEU A 98 -11.54 1.76 -18.07
C LEU A 98 -10.27 0.93 -18.33
N ILE A 99 -10.34 -0.38 -18.29
CA ILE A 99 -9.23 -1.28 -18.58
C ILE A 99 -8.71 -1.14 -20.03
N GLU A 100 -9.57 -0.74 -20.98
CA GLU A 100 -9.17 -0.47 -22.36
C GLU A 100 -8.59 0.93 -22.52
N LEU A 101 -9.11 1.91 -21.79
CA LEU A 101 -8.67 3.31 -21.82
C LEU A 101 -7.35 3.51 -21.08
N PHE A 102 -7.18 2.84 -19.96
CA PHE A 102 -6.01 2.97 -19.11
C PHE A 102 -5.67 1.64 -18.41
N PRO A 103 -5.08 0.67 -19.15
CA PRO A 103 -4.72 -0.63 -18.59
C PRO A 103 -3.77 -0.55 -17.38
N GLN A 104 -2.89 0.46 -17.36
CA GLN A 104 -1.94 0.68 -16.26
C GLN A 104 -2.63 1.09 -14.95
N GLY A 105 -3.88 1.53 -15.02
CA GLY A 105 -4.71 1.88 -13.86
C GLY A 105 -4.89 0.72 -12.87
N GLY A 106 -4.73 -0.53 -13.32
CA GLY A 106 -4.77 -1.71 -12.46
C GLY A 106 -3.83 -1.64 -11.26
N PHE A 107 -2.66 -1.03 -11.41
CA PHE A 107 -1.70 -0.83 -10.31
C PHE A 107 -2.16 0.20 -9.26
N ALA A 108 -3.24 0.93 -9.48
CA ALA A 108 -3.88 1.83 -8.51
C ALA A 108 -5.16 1.24 -7.90
N LEU A 109 -5.67 0.11 -8.38
CA LEU A 109 -6.94 -0.50 -7.95
C LEU A 109 -6.89 -1.15 -6.55
N HIS A 110 -5.71 -1.20 -5.91
CA HIS A 110 -5.61 -1.59 -4.50
C HIS A 110 -6.54 -0.76 -3.58
N GLY A 111 -7.03 0.38 -4.04
CA GLY A 111 -8.08 1.16 -3.39
C GLY A 111 -9.39 0.39 -3.18
N MET A 112 -9.72 -0.59 -4.03
CA MET A 112 -10.94 -1.42 -3.87
C MET A 112 -10.93 -2.20 -2.54
N SER A 113 -9.78 -2.79 -2.17
CA SER A 113 -9.63 -3.46 -0.89
C SER A 113 -9.73 -2.50 0.31
N LYS A 114 -9.33 -1.24 0.15
CA LYS A 114 -9.44 -0.20 1.17
C LYS A 114 -10.89 0.24 1.38
N MET A 115 -11.62 0.47 0.29
CA MET A 115 -12.99 0.98 0.33
C MET A 115 -14.02 -0.09 0.73
N PHE A 116 -13.85 -1.33 0.30
CA PHE A 116 -14.82 -2.42 0.53
C PHE A 116 -14.30 -3.49 1.48
N GLY A 117 -13.04 -3.88 1.34
CA GLY A 117 -12.42 -4.90 2.18
C GLY A 117 -12.29 -4.48 3.64
N CYS A 118 -11.76 -3.28 3.90
CA CYS A 118 -11.55 -2.81 5.27
C CYS A 118 -12.85 -2.65 6.08
N PRO A 119 -13.93 -2.04 5.58
CA PRO A 119 -15.23 -2.07 6.27
C PRO A 119 -15.75 -3.48 6.53
N GLY A 120 -15.61 -4.39 5.57
CA GLY A 120 -15.98 -5.79 5.73
C GLY A 120 -15.22 -6.49 6.85
N ILE A 121 -13.91 -6.29 6.93
CA ILE A 121 -13.05 -6.81 8.00
C ILE A 121 -13.48 -6.22 9.36
N ALA A 122 -13.69 -4.91 9.44
CA ALA A 122 -14.13 -4.26 10.67
C ALA A 122 -15.46 -4.82 11.18
N LEU A 123 -16.43 -5.01 10.28
CA LEU A 123 -17.72 -5.63 10.60
C LEU A 123 -17.56 -7.10 11.04
N ALA A 124 -16.75 -7.88 10.34
CA ALA A 124 -16.50 -9.28 10.67
C ALA A 124 -15.91 -9.42 12.08
N ILE A 125 -14.89 -8.62 12.42
CA ILE A 125 -14.29 -8.62 13.75
C ILE A 125 -15.30 -8.15 14.81
N TYR A 126 -16.07 -7.09 14.52
CA TYR A 126 -17.09 -6.59 15.42
C TYR A 126 -18.17 -7.63 15.76
N PHE A 127 -18.71 -8.31 14.75
CA PHE A 127 -19.74 -9.33 14.96
C PHE A 127 -19.18 -10.61 15.61
N SER A 128 -17.92 -10.95 15.37
CA SER A 128 -17.24 -12.08 16.02
C SER A 128 -16.88 -11.81 17.49
N ALA A 129 -16.84 -10.54 17.90
CA ALA A 129 -16.51 -10.18 19.27
C ALA A 129 -17.62 -10.59 20.25
N LYS A 130 -17.22 -11.00 21.47
CA LYS A 130 -18.16 -11.25 22.59
C LYS A 130 -18.99 -10.00 22.84
N LYS A 131 -20.28 -10.19 23.16
CA LYS A 131 -21.24 -9.07 23.34
C LYS A 131 -20.74 -7.99 24.31
N GLU A 132 -20.09 -8.41 25.41
CA GLU A 132 -19.56 -7.50 26.41
C GLU A 132 -18.45 -6.58 25.85
N ASN A 133 -17.69 -7.06 24.87
CA ASN A 133 -16.54 -6.36 24.27
C ASN A 133 -16.90 -5.54 23.03
N ARG A 134 -18.10 -5.74 22.43
CA ARG A 134 -18.48 -5.13 21.15
C ARG A 134 -18.35 -3.61 21.16
N LYS A 135 -18.75 -2.95 22.26
CA LYS A 135 -18.65 -1.49 22.38
C LYS A 135 -17.20 -1.02 22.28
N ARG A 136 -16.28 -1.70 22.98
CA ARG A 136 -14.83 -1.40 22.96
C ARG A 136 -14.23 -1.72 21.58
N VAL A 137 -14.55 -2.86 21.01
CA VAL A 137 -14.11 -3.27 19.68
C VAL A 137 -14.60 -2.28 18.62
N GLY A 138 -15.87 -1.92 18.64
CA GLY A 138 -16.44 -0.95 17.70
C GLY A 138 -15.81 0.43 17.78
N SER A 139 -15.50 0.93 18.99
CA SER A 139 -14.84 2.23 19.14
C SER A 139 -13.42 2.29 18.59
N LEU A 140 -12.76 1.13 18.39
CA LEU A 140 -11.45 1.04 17.76
C LEU A 140 -11.57 0.82 16.25
N LEU A 141 -12.44 -0.11 15.83
CA LEU A 141 -12.50 -0.55 14.43
C LEU A 141 -13.21 0.44 13.50
N PHE A 142 -14.29 1.10 13.94
CA PHE A 142 -15.04 1.98 13.05
C PHE A 142 -14.26 3.24 12.65
N PRO A 143 -13.56 3.96 13.55
CA PRO A 143 -12.69 5.05 13.15
C PRO A 143 -11.56 4.57 12.21
N ALA A 144 -10.94 3.42 12.49
CA ALA A 144 -9.89 2.85 11.64
C ALA A 144 -10.41 2.50 10.22
N ALA A 145 -11.63 1.94 10.13
CA ALA A 145 -12.28 1.66 8.84
C ALA A 145 -12.61 2.95 8.07
N ILE A 146 -13.08 4.00 8.76
CA ILE A 146 -13.34 5.31 8.15
C ILE A 146 -12.04 5.91 7.59
N VAL A 147 -10.95 5.86 8.35
CA VAL A 147 -9.63 6.33 7.90
C VAL A 147 -9.15 5.53 6.68
N ALA A 148 -9.35 4.21 6.66
CA ALA A 148 -9.02 3.38 5.51
C ALA A 148 -9.80 3.79 4.25
N VAL A 149 -11.09 4.07 4.37
CA VAL A 149 -11.95 4.47 3.25
C VAL A 149 -11.63 5.89 2.75
N LEU A 150 -11.49 6.85 3.65
CA LEU A 150 -11.36 8.26 3.29
C LEU A 150 -9.92 8.66 2.94
N CYS A 151 -8.94 8.11 3.67
CA CYS A 151 -7.53 8.48 3.54
C CYS A 151 -6.69 7.41 2.83
N GLY A 152 -7.24 6.21 2.65
CA GLY A 152 -6.48 5.08 2.11
C GLY A 152 -5.45 4.48 3.07
N ILE A 153 -5.47 4.87 4.36
CA ILE A 153 -4.54 4.42 5.40
C ILE A 153 -5.15 3.22 6.12
N THR A 154 -4.65 2.02 5.86
CA THR A 154 -5.22 0.75 6.33
C THR A 154 -4.56 0.19 7.58
N GLU A 155 -3.36 0.65 7.89
CA GLU A 155 -2.52 0.17 8.98
C GLU A 155 -3.24 0.16 10.34
N PRO A 156 -4.00 1.19 10.73
CA PRO A 156 -4.71 1.18 12.02
C PRO A 156 -5.69 0.02 12.16
N LEU A 157 -6.31 -0.41 11.04
CA LEU A 157 -7.21 -1.55 11.02
C LEU A 157 -6.43 -2.87 10.93
N GLU A 158 -5.48 -2.97 10.01
CA GLU A 158 -4.71 -4.18 9.74
C GLU A 158 -3.90 -4.63 10.96
N PHE A 159 -3.33 -3.68 11.70
CA PHE A 159 -2.58 -3.99 12.92
C PHE A 159 -3.45 -4.57 14.05
N THR A 160 -4.77 -4.39 14.01
CA THR A 160 -5.66 -5.01 15.01
C THR A 160 -5.66 -6.53 14.92
N PHE A 161 -5.42 -7.10 13.74
CA PHE A 161 -5.42 -8.55 13.55
C PHE A 161 -4.07 -9.13 13.09
N LEU A 162 -3.18 -8.32 12.53
CA LEU A 162 -1.85 -8.76 12.10
C LEU A 162 -1.09 -9.53 13.19
N PHE A 163 -0.98 -8.94 14.38
CA PHE A 163 -0.21 -9.52 15.48
C PHE A 163 -0.95 -10.66 16.21
N VAL A 164 -2.27 -10.68 16.14
CA VAL A 164 -3.10 -11.69 16.81
C VAL A 164 -3.35 -12.90 15.91
N ALA A 165 -3.47 -12.67 14.63
CA ALA A 165 -3.81 -13.70 13.65
C ALA A 165 -3.07 -13.47 12.31
N PRO A 166 -1.73 -13.67 12.27
CA PRO A 166 -0.92 -13.40 11.09
C PRO A 166 -1.34 -14.20 9.85
N VAL A 167 -1.93 -15.38 10.03
CA VAL A 167 -2.48 -16.18 8.93
C VAL A 167 -3.66 -15.46 8.26
N LEU A 168 -4.54 -14.82 9.05
CA LEU A 168 -5.64 -14.02 8.49
C LEU A 168 -5.12 -12.79 7.74
N PHE A 169 -4.01 -12.21 8.20
CA PHE A 169 -3.37 -11.12 7.50
C PHE A 169 -2.82 -11.55 6.12
N LEU A 170 -2.19 -12.73 6.03
CA LEU A 170 -1.75 -13.28 4.75
C LEU A 170 -2.92 -13.57 3.80
N ILE A 171 -4.01 -14.14 4.32
CA ILE A 171 -5.25 -14.36 3.54
C ILE A 171 -5.80 -13.02 3.05
N HIS A 172 -5.83 -12.00 3.92
CA HIS A 172 -6.24 -10.64 3.53
C HIS A 172 -5.38 -10.08 2.39
N ALA A 173 -4.05 -10.21 2.46
CA ALA A 173 -3.14 -9.74 1.42
C ALA A 173 -3.41 -10.41 0.06
N ILE A 174 -3.65 -11.72 0.04
CA ILE A 174 -3.99 -12.49 -1.16
C ILE A 174 -5.34 -12.05 -1.73
N LEU A 175 -6.36 -11.89 -0.87
CA LEU A 175 -7.68 -11.42 -1.27
C LEU A 175 -7.65 -9.99 -1.80
N ALA A 176 -6.85 -9.11 -1.20
CA ALA A 176 -6.65 -7.74 -1.69
C ALA A 176 -6.05 -7.72 -3.11
N GLY A 177 -5.06 -8.59 -3.39
CA GLY A 177 -4.54 -8.81 -4.73
C GLY A 177 -5.62 -9.28 -5.71
N THR A 178 -6.47 -10.22 -5.29
CA THR A 178 -7.56 -10.75 -6.12
C THR A 178 -8.63 -9.70 -6.42
N LEU A 179 -8.89 -8.77 -5.50
CA LEU A 179 -9.83 -7.65 -5.72
C LEU A 179 -9.27 -6.57 -6.65
N ALA A 180 -7.94 -6.47 -6.77
CA ALA A 180 -7.28 -5.48 -7.63
C ALA A 180 -7.04 -5.98 -9.05
N ALA A 181 -6.88 -7.31 -9.24
CA ALA A 181 -6.63 -7.99 -10.50
C ALA A 181 -7.91 -8.30 -11.25
#